data_3f76a83a0b9be2c8c9b89bfeba1282f2
#
_entry.id   3f76a83a0b9be2c8c9b89bfeba1282f2
#
_cell.length_a   1.000
_cell.length_b   1.000
_cell.length_c   1.000
_cell.angle_alpha   90.00
_cell.angle_beta   90.00
_cell.angle_gamma   90.00
#
_symmetry.space_group_name_H-M   'P 1'
#
loop_
_entity.id
_entity.type
_entity.pdbx_description
1 polymer ?
#
loop_
_entity_poly.entity_id
_entity_poly.type
_entity_poly.pdbx_seq_one_letter_code
_entity_poly.pdbx_strand_id
1 'polypeptide(L)'
;MLFQPPPTRSMKDVIFKVLVGCLVVAIALVVLRQRNVSQGKDKEESKTVATLKGASQFDESHAFTRTLRKFEELVKAYYGKPLEFELYLNSELGLEKDYFAYLSQGGSLDYAIVTPAHMSTFSDVAPLIDMPFVFRDLDHWEAVLSGGTLQPIEDEISEKADVMLVGYAGGGVRNLIVNRPVRNMADLKGLAIRVMGAPIQTRIFQAVHASPTVIAYGEVYNGIQTGVIDAAENEAAGIQQMKFYEVGPEISLTRHAITVRPLCFSGKTFRTLPADLQAAIVRAGVEAGAYGRKIESEEDASILSRMESDGLLRTHEFTDRDELMRLAEPVKAAYAAEIGAQDLLDSINSIQ
;
A
#
# COMPACT_ATOMS: atom_id res chain seq x y z
N MET A 1 80.78 57.82 -46.42
CA MET A 1 79.95 56.72 -45.88
C MET A 1 78.48 57.18 -45.89
N LEU A 2 77.74 56.65 -46.84
CA LEU A 2 76.35 57.02 -47.04
C LEU A 2 75.49 55.99 -46.27
N PHE A 3 74.71 56.40 -45.26
CA PHE A 3 73.73 55.59 -44.53
C PHE A 3 72.50 55.44 -45.40
N GLN A 4 72.16 54.20 -45.82
CA GLN A 4 70.84 53.87 -46.39
C GLN A 4 69.83 53.57 -45.23
N PRO A 5 68.63 54.13 -45.32
CA PRO A 5 67.57 53.82 -44.29
C PRO A 5 66.99 52.41 -44.53
N PRO A 6 66.53 51.72 -43.50
CA PRO A 6 65.95 50.39 -43.64
C PRO A 6 64.60 50.45 -44.40
N PRO A 7 64.24 49.38 -45.13
CA PRO A 7 63.00 49.34 -45.91
C PRO A 7 61.78 49.45 -45.01
N THR A 8 60.89 50.38 -45.33
CA THR A 8 59.59 50.54 -44.67
C THR A 8 58.67 49.40 -45.07
N ARG A 9 58.25 48.55 -44.11
CA ARG A 9 57.23 47.52 -44.32
C ARG A 9 55.92 48.19 -44.73
N SER A 10 55.34 47.73 -45.85
CA SER A 10 54.10 48.25 -46.41
C SER A 10 52.97 48.01 -45.35
N MET A 11 52.18 49.03 -45.07
CA MET A 11 51.00 48.95 -44.17
C MET A 11 50.05 47.81 -44.60
N LYS A 12 50.01 47.47 -45.89
CA LYS A 12 49.22 46.37 -46.43
C LYS A 12 49.68 44.99 -45.92
N ASP A 13 51.02 44.79 -45.79
CA ASP A 13 51.55 43.53 -45.27
C ASP A 13 51.28 43.32 -43.78
N VAL A 14 51.26 44.41 -43.03
CA VAL A 14 50.89 44.37 -41.59
C VAL A 14 49.40 44.03 -41.38
N ILE A 15 48.53 44.69 -42.17
CA ILE A 15 47.09 44.42 -42.16
C ILE A 15 46.78 42.99 -42.58
N PHE A 16 47.45 42.49 -43.64
CA PHE A 16 47.23 41.10 -44.07
C PHE A 16 47.63 40.07 -43.01
N LYS A 17 48.79 40.26 -42.36
CA LYS A 17 49.22 39.35 -41.25
C LYS A 17 48.30 39.38 -40.03
N VAL A 18 47.77 40.56 -39.73
CA VAL A 18 46.78 40.66 -38.63
C VAL A 18 45.45 39.95 -38.96
N LEU A 19 44.96 40.12 -40.20
CA LEU A 19 43.74 39.44 -40.67
C LEU A 19 43.91 37.90 -40.70
N VAL A 20 45.03 37.40 -41.19
CA VAL A 20 45.37 35.97 -41.21
C VAL A 20 45.48 35.43 -39.78
N GLY A 21 46.11 36.19 -38.85
CA GLY A 21 46.20 35.81 -37.45
C GLY A 21 44.81 35.72 -36.76
N CYS A 22 43.93 36.70 -37.02
CA CYS A 22 42.55 36.69 -36.51
C CYS A 22 41.72 35.52 -37.05
N LEU A 23 41.92 35.16 -38.35
CA LEU A 23 41.22 34.04 -38.98
C LEU A 23 41.67 32.69 -38.37
N VAL A 24 42.97 32.52 -38.11
CA VAL A 24 43.54 31.29 -37.50
C VAL A 24 43.02 31.15 -36.05
N VAL A 25 42.96 32.25 -35.29
CA VAL A 25 42.40 32.24 -33.93
C VAL A 25 40.90 31.91 -33.94
N ALA A 26 40.14 32.49 -34.90
CA ALA A 26 38.72 32.19 -35.05
C ALA A 26 38.46 30.72 -35.40
N ILE A 27 39.25 30.14 -36.31
CA ILE A 27 39.17 28.72 -36.67
C ILE A 27 39.55 27.83 -35.47
N ALA A 28 40.60 28.18 -34.72
CA ALA A 28 41.00 27.44 -33.52
C ALA A 28 39.91 27.45 -32.45
N LEU A 29 39.22 28.59 -32.25
CA LEU A 29 38.10 28.72 -31.31
C LEU A 29 36.86 27.90 -31.74
N VAL A 30 36.59 27.84 -33.05
CA VAL A 30 35.49 27.00 -33.58
C VAL A 30 35.82 25.52 -33.42
N VAL A 31 37.04 25.08 -33.66
CA VAL A 31 37.48 23.69 -33.47
C VAL A 31 37.47 23.30 -31.99
N LEU A 32 37.92 24.19 -31.11
CA LEU A 32 37.84 23.98 -29.65
C LEU A 32 36.40 23.91 -29.17
N ARG A 33 35.52 24.73 -29.72
CA ARG A 33 34.09 24.70 -29.39
C ARG A 33 33.41 23.41 -29.91
N GLN A 34 33.78 22.93 -31.08
CA GLN A 34 33.30 21.65 -31.62
C GLN A 34 33.85 20.46 -30.83
N ARG A 35 35.09 20.48 -30.34
CA ARG A 35 35.67 19.45 -29.48
C ARG A 35 34.98 19.43 -28.11
N ASN A 36 34.68 20.58 -27.51
CA ASN A 36 33.94 20.64 -26.24
C ASN A 36 32.48 20.20 -26.38
N VAL A 37 31.86 20.39 -27.57
CA VAL A 37 30.49 19.89 -27.83
C VAL A 37 30.48 18.38 -28.09
N SER A 38 31.54 17.81 -28.68
CA SER A 38 31.65 16.35 -28.84
C SER A 38 32.06 15.64 -27.54
N GLN A 39 32.90 16.23 -26.70
CA GLN A 39 33.24 15.69 -25.38
C GLN A 39 32.08 15.86 -24.34
N GLY A 40 31.12 16.75 -24.60
CA GLY A 40 29.91 16.89 -23.78
C GLY A 40 28.81 15.85 -24.09
N LYS A 41 28.95 15.09 -25.20
CA LYS A 41 28.01 14.02 -25.56
C LYS A 41 28.42 12.63 -25.06
N ASP A 42 29.66 12.45 -24.63
CA ASP A 42 30.16 11.21 -24.01
C ASP A 42 30.33 11.33 -22.48
N LYS A 43 29.63 12.27 -21.81
CA LYS A 43 29.26 12.02 -20.42
C LYS A 43 28.29 10.84 -20.49
N GLU A 44 28.75 9.63 -20.20
CA GLU A 44 27.92 8.60 -19.60
C GLU A 44 26.97 9.34 -18.66
N GLU A 45 25.69 9.42 -19.03
CA GLU A 45 24.65 9.59 -18.05
C GLU A 45 24.93 8.47 -17.05
N SER A 46 25.50 8.81 -15.93
CA SER A 46 25.41 7.98 -14.74
C SER A 46 23.92 7.75 -14.60
N LYS A 47 23.41 6.64 -15.16
CA LYS A 47 22.05 6.21 -15.01
C LYS A 47 21.90 5.98 -13.52
N THR A 48 21.46 7.01 -12.81
CA THR A 48 21.00 6.86 -11.45
C THR A 48 19.95 5.75 -11.51
N VAL A 49 20.27 4.61 -10.94
CA VAL A 49 19.33 3.49 -10.87
C VAL A 49 18.13 4.01 -10.12
N ALA A 50 16.94 3.90 -10.71
CA ALA A 50 15.73 4.33 -10.03
C ALA A 50 15.54 3.47 -8.78
N THR A 51 15.23 4.10 -7.65
CA THR A 51 14.93 3.44 -6.38
C THR A 51 13.48 3.68 -6.03
N LEU A 52 12.72 2.62 -5.81
CA LEU A 52 11.34 2.67 -5.34
C LEU A 52 11.28 2.33 -3.86
N LYS A 53 10.55 3.14 -3.09
CA LYS A 53 10.43 3.03 -1.63
C LYS A 53 9.12 2.40 -1.23
N GLY A 54 9.18 1.32 -0.45
CA GLY A 54 8.04 0.63 0.11
C GLY A 54 8.01 0.69 1.63
N ALA A 55 6.86 0.41 2.22
CA ALA A 55 6.71 0.29 3.66
C ALA A 55 5.79 -0.85 4.08
N SER A 56 6.13 -1.50 5.18
CA SER A 56 5.29 -2.44 5.92
C SER A 56 5.40 -2.16 7.41
N GLN A 57 4.27 -2.19 8.11
CA GLN A 57 4.31 -2.07 9.58
C GLN A 57 4.74 -3.36 10.28
N PHE A 58 4.93 -4.44 9.53
CA PHE A 58 5.28 -5.77 10.01
C PHE A 58 6.70 -6.18 9.62
N ASP A 59 7.18 -7.28 10.17
CA ASP A 59 8.48 -7.89 9.84
C ASP A 59 8.45 -8.69 8.53
N GLU A 60 9.58 -9.30 8.17
CA GLU A 60 9.75 -10.09 6.92
C GLU A 60 8.84 -11.33 6.85
N SER A 61 8.38 -11.87 7.98
CA SER A 61 7.60 -13.11 8.00
C SER A 61 6.12 -12.90 7.69
N HIS A 62 5.61 -11.69 7.89
CA HIS A 62 4.20 -11.36 7.71
C HIS A 62 3.77 -11.44 6.24
N ALA A 63 2.55 -11.92 5.98
CA ALA A 63 2.00 -12.07 4.62
C ALA A 63 2.04 -10.76 3.80
N PHE A 64 1.84 -9.59 4.42
CA PHE A 64 1.92 -8.29 3.73
C PHE A 64 3.34 -8.01 3.22
N THR A 65 4.35 -8.19 4.07
CA THR A 65 5.75 -7.98 3.70
C THR A 65 6.19 -8.96 2.61
N ARG A 66 5.80 -10.22 2.74
CA ARG A 66 6.07 -11.26 1.74
C ARG A 66 5.40 -10.94 0.39
N THR A 67 4.19 -10.37 0.41
CA THR A 67 3.50 -9.88 -0.79
C THR A 67 4.25 -8.73 -1.44
N LEU A 68 4.71 -7.74 -0.65
CA LEU A 68 5.52 -6.63 -1.16
C LEU A 68 6.86 -7.13 -1.74
N ARG A 69 7.54 -8.07 -1.08
CA ARG A 69 8.75 -8.72 -1.63
C ARG A 69 8.48 -9.44 -2.95
N LYS A 70 7.33 -10.13 -3.05
CA LYS A 70 6.93 -10.77 -4.32
C LYS A 70 6.66 -9.74 -5.40
N PHE A 71 6.05 -8.61 -5.08
CA PHE A 71 5.87 -7.49 -6.00
C PHE A 71 7.21 -6.96 -6.51
N GLU A 72 8.18 -6.69 -5.63
CA GLU A 72 9.54 -6.23 -5.99
C GLU A 72 10.25 -7.22 -6.95
N GLU A 73 10.19 -8.53 -6.62
CA GLU A 73 10.74 -9.61 -7.45
C GLU A 73 10.15 -9.60 -8.85
N LEU A 74 8.81 -9.54 -8.94
CA LEU A 74 8.09 -9.57 -10.21
C LEU A 74 8.32 -8.31 -11.04
N VAL A 75 8.35 -7.11 -10.42
CA VAL A 75 8.68 -5.87 -11.14
C VAL A 75 10.07 -5.95 -11.75
N LYS A 76 11.08 -6.41 -10.98
CA LYS A 76 12.44 -6.60 -11.51
C LYS A 76 12.48 -7.58 -12.68
N ALA A 77 11.74 -8.69 -12.56
CA ALA A 77 11.69 -9.72 -13.61
C ALA A 77 11.03 -9.19 -14.90
N TYR A 78 9.95 -8.42 -14.79
CA TYR A 78 9.22 -7.90 -15.96
C TYR A 78 9.89 -6.68 -16.60
N TYR A 79 10.49 -5.82 -15.79
CA TYR A 79 11.20 -4.64 -16.29
C TYR A 79 12.54 -4.99 -16.95
N GLY A 80 13.29 -5.96 -16.40
CA GLY A 80 14.54 -6.47 -16.96
C GLY A 80 15.69 -5.46 -17.05
N LYS A 81 15.56 -4.29 -16.41
CA LYS A 81 16.57 -3.23 -16.36
C LYS A 81 16.94 -2.92 -14.92
N PRO A 82 18.07 -2.23 -14.65
CA PRO A 82 18.47 -1.87 -13.29
C PRO A 82 17.38 -1.08 -12.56
N LEU A 83 16.97 -1.58 -11.41
CA LEU A 83 15.97 -0.99 -10.51
C LEU A 83 16.24 -1.46 -9.07
N GLU A 84 16.22 -0.54 -8.14
CA GLU A 84 16.39 -0.83 -6.72
C GLU A 84 15.09 -0.63 -5.95
N PHE A 85 14.96 -1.34 -4.84
CA PHE A 85 13.85 -1.23 -3.91
C PHE A 85 14.39 -1.06 -2.50
N GLU A 86 13.80 -0.12 -1.76
CA GLU A 86 14.02 0.07 -0.33
C GLU A 86 12.70 -0.21 0.39
N LEU A 87 12.61 -1.33 1.09
CA LEU A 87 11.42 -1.68 1.87
C LEU A 87 11.68 -1.45 3.35
N TYR A 88 10.99 -0.47 3.92
CA TYR A 88 11.03 -0.13 5.34
C TYR A 88 10.03 -0.98 6.12
N LEU A 89 10.50 -1.65 7.17
CA LEU A 89 9.73 -2.62 7.94
C LEU A 89 9.44 -2.12 9.37
N ASN A 90 8.66 -2.90 10.13
CA ASN A 90 8.44 -2.68 11.56
C ASN A 90 8.01 -1.25 11.91
N SER A 91 7.19 -0.63 11.07
CA SER A 91 6.69 0.74 11.24
C SER A 91 7.78 1.83 11.22
N GLU A 92 8.94 1.62 10.58
CA GLU A 92 10.00 2.65 10.47
C GLU A 92 9.49 3.95 9.84
N LEU A 93 8.52 3.88 8.92
CA LEU A 93 7.87 5.05 8.30
C LEU A 93 6.51 5.40 8.93
N GLY A 94 6.22 4.92 10.12
CA GLY A 94 4.94 5.12 10.79
C GLY A 94 3.98 3.94 10.61
N LEU A 95 2.70 4.17 10.88
CA LEU A 95 1.66 3.15 10.79
C LEU A 95 1.03 3.13 9.39
N GLU A 96 0.40 2.02 9.04
CA GLU A 96 -0.31 1.83 7.77
C GLU A 96 -1.32 2.97 7.45
N LYS A 97 -1.98 3.53 8.47
CA LYS A 97 -2.87 4.68 8.31
C LYS A 97 -2.17 5.93 7.74
N ASP A 98 -0.84 6.05 7.95
CA ASP A 98 -0.06 7.19 7.49
C ASP A 98 0.46 6.95 6.05
N TYR A 99 0.63 5.66 5.65
CA TYR A 99 1.16 5.29 4.35
C TYR A 99 0.31 5.80 3.19
N PHE A 100 -1.03 5.76 3.33
CA PHE A 100 -1.92 6.21 2.26
C PHE A 100 -1.75 7.71 1.94
N ALA A 101 -1.58 8.52 2.99
CA ALA A 101 -1.28 9.94 2.82
C ALA A 101 0.10 10.17 2.17
N TYR A 102 1.11 9.37 2.51
CA TYR A 102 2.45 9.46 1.90
C TYR A 102 2.43 9.08 0.42
N LEU A 103 1.69 8.03 0.05
CA LEU A 103 1.48 7.62 -1.35
C LEU A 103 0.79 8.73 -2.16
N SER A 104 -0.26 9.33 -1.60
CA SER A 104 -1.00 10.44 -2.22
C SER A 104 -0.13 11.69 -2.40
N GLN A 105 0.71 12.02 -1.41
CA GLN A 105 1.63 13.16 -1.48
C GLN A 105 2.78 12.90 -2.45
N GLY A 106 3.22 11.65 -2.59
CA GLY A 106 4.38 11.24 -3.36
C GLY A 106 5.72 11.66 -2.75
N GLY A 107 6.81 11.05 -3.21
CA GLY A 107 8.18 11.41 -2.85
C GLY A 107 8.75 10.72 -1.60
N SER A 108 7.95 10.44 -0.59
CA SER A 108 8.41 9.71 0.62
C SER A 108 8.15 8.21 0.55
N LEU A 109 7.09 7.80 -0.14
CA LEU A 109 6.67 6.41 -0.28
C LEU A 109 6.09 6.19 -1.69
N ASP A 110 6.47 5.09 -2.34
CA ASP A 110 6.03 4.75 -3.68
C ASP A 110 5.01 3.60 -3.69
N TYR A 111 5.15 2.61 -2.80
CA TYR A 111 4.24 1.48 -2.70
C TYR A 111 4.08 0.97 -1.26
N ALA A 112 2.90 0.48 -0.94
CA ALA A 112 2.58 -0.18 0.33
C ALA A 112 1.30 -1.01 0.20
N ILE A 113 1.08 -1.91 1.15
CA ILE A 113 -0.25 -2.46 1.39
C ILE A 113 -0.97 -1.55 2.38
N VAL A 114 -2.24 -1.19 2.08
CA VAL A 114 -3.05 -0.34 2.95
C VAL A 114 -4.46 -0.92 3.07
N THR A 115 -4.90 -1.11 4.30
CA THR A 115 -6.28 -1.54 4.61
C THR A 115 -7.29 -0.51 4.11
N PRO A 116 -8.39 -0.92 3.45
CA PRO A 116 -9.40 0.01 2.90
C PRO A 116 -9.99 0.98 3.92
N ALA A 117 -10.15 0.56 5.17
CA ALA A 117 -10.61 1.43 6.26
C ALA A 117 -9.70 2.67 6.48
N HIS A 118 -8.41 2.58 6.17
CA HIS A 118 -7.47 3.70 6.29
C HIS A 118 -7.51 4.66 5.08
N MET A 119 -8.26 4.33 4.05
CA MET A 119 -8.52 5.20 2.89
C MET A 119 -9.72 6.14 3.11
N SER A 120 -10.45 6.01 4.23
CA SER A 120 -11.71 6.70 4.53
C SER A 120 -11.62 8.24 4.55
N THR A 121 -10.42 8.81 4.71
CA THR A 121 -10.20 10.27 4.60
C THR A 121 -10.18 10.78 3.15
N PHE A 122 -10.08 9.87 2.19
CA PHE A 122 -10.02 10.17 0.76
C PHE A 122 -11.23 9.62 -0.01
N SER A 123 -11.80 8.51 0.44
CA SER A 123 -12.91 7.82 -0.21
C SER A 123 -13.87 7.24 0.82
N ASP A 124 -15.14 7.57 0.71
CA ASP A 124 -16.19 6.94 1.52
C ASP A 124 -16.53 5.52 1.01
N VAL A 125 -16.18 5.21 -0.25
CA VAL A 125 -16.51 3.93 -0.91
C VAL A 125 -15.47 2.85 -0.57
N ALA A 126 -14.18 3.18 -0.48
CA ALA A 126 -13.14 2.20 -0.23
C ALA A 126 -13.38 1.32 1.02
N PRO A 127 -13.85 1.87 2.17
CA PRO A 127 -14.15 1.07 3.37
C PRO A 127 -15.27 0.04 3.20
N LEU A 128 -16.06 0.10 2.11
CA LEU A 128 -17.14 -0.85 1.84
C LEU A 128 -16.61 -2.28 1.74
N ILE A 129 -15.45 -2.47 1.09
CA ILE A 129 -14.88 -3.82 0.92
C ILE A 129 -14.17 -4.37 2.17
N ASP A 130 -14.06 -3.58 3.22
CA ASP A 130 -13.45 -3.98 4.51
C ASP A 130 -14.51 -4.05 5.64
N MET A 131 -15.78 -3.87 5.30
CA MET A 131 -16.85 -3.95 6.31
C MET A 131 -17.15 -5.40 6.68
N PRO A 132 -17.53 -5.66 7.94
CA PRO A 132 -17.96 -6.98 8.38
C PRO A 132 -19.09 -7.56 7.51
N PHE A 133 -18.99 -8.86 7.22
CA PHE A 133 -19.98 -9.64 6.48
C PHE A 133 -20.25 -9.18 5.04
N VAL A 134 -19.29 -8.49 4.39
CA VAL A 134 -19.41 -8.15 2.97
C VAL A 134 -19.17 -9.39 2.09
N PHE A 135 -18.31 -10.29 2.52
CA PHE A 135 -18.05 -11.55 1.83
C PHE A 135 -18.70 -12.72 2.57
N ARG A 136 -19.29 -13.65 1.81
CA ARG A 136 -19.93 -14.86 2.36
C ARG A 136 -18.92 -15.87 2.88
N ASP A 137 -17.89 -16.10 2.07
CA ASP A 137 -16.80 -17.08 2.28
C ASP A 137 -15.57 -16.69 1.43
N LEU A 138 -14.51 -17.50 1.49
CA LEU A 138 -13.28 -17.28 0.74
C LEU A 138 -13.44 -17.43 -0.77
N ASP A 139 -14.33 -18.29 -1.26
CA ASP A 139 -14.58 -18.46 -2.68
C ASP A 139 -15.24 -17.22 -3.27
N HIS A 140 -16.26 -16.69 -2.60
CA HIS A 140 -16.91 -15.43 -2.97
C HIS A 140 -15.93 -14.25 -2.91
N TRP A 141 -15.13 -14.18 -1.85
CA TRP A 141 -14.10 -13.16 -1.67
C TRP A 141 -13.07 -13.20 -2.82
N GLU A 142 -12.53 -14.38 -3.17
CA GLU A 142 -11.60 -14.53 -4.29
C GLU A 142 -12.23 -14.14 -5.63
N ALA A 143 -13.48 -14.53 -5.89
CA ALA A 143 -14.19 -14.19 -7.11
C ALA A 143 -14.40 -12.67 -7.25
N VAL A 144 -14.72 -11.97 -6.16
CA VAL A 144 -14.84 -10.50 -6.15
C VAL A 144 -13.51 -9.83 -6.46
N LEU A 145 -12.42 -10.25 -5.79
CA LEU A 145 -11.12 -9.60 -5.93
C LEU A 145 -10.43 -9.87 -7.28
N SER A 146 -10.71 -11.02 -7.89
CA SER A 146 -10.13 -11.39 -9.19
C SER A 146 -10.99 -10.98 -10.38
N GLY A 147 -12.28 -10.67 -10.18
CA GLY A 147 -13.27 -10.47 -11.23
C GLY A 147 -13.39 -9.04 -11.79
N GLY A 148 -12.59 -8.08 -11.33
CA GLY A 148 -12.69 -6.67 -11.76
C GLY A 148 -13.90 -5.92 -11.17
N THR A 149 -14.62 -6.49 -10.23
CA THR A 149 -15.79 -5.89 -9.56
C THR A 149 -15.45 -4.60 -8.81
N LEU A 150 -14.18 -4.45 -8.38
CA LEU A 150 -13.71 -3.33 -7.58
C LEU A 150 -13.24 -2.12 -8.39
N GLN A 151 -13.37 -2.14 -9.73
CA GLN A 151 -12.98 -1.02 -10.59
C GLN A 151 -13.55 0.34 -10.13
N PRO A 152 -14.80 0.48 -9.65
CA PRO A 152 -15.31 1.75 -9.16
C PRO A 152 -14.52 2.32 -7.96
N ILE A 153 -13.97 1.46 -7.10
CA ILE A 153 -13.09 1.86 -5.99
C ILE A 153 -11.72 2.31 -6.53
N GLU A 154 -11.16 1.57 -7.48
CA GLU A 154 -9.88 1.89 -8.11
C GLU A 154 -9.93 3.26 -8.77
N ASP A 155 -11.00 3.53 -9.53
CA ASP A 155 -11.20 4.78 -10.23
C ASP A 155 -11.35 5.95 -9.23
N GLU A 156 -12.18 5.79 -8.19
CA GLU A 156 -12.37 6.83 -7.17
C GLU A 156 -11.09 7.13 -6.39
N ILE A 157 -10.33 6.11 -5.98
CA ILE A 157 -9.07 6.27 -5.28
C ILE A 157 -8.02 6.93 -6.19
N SER A 158 -7.97 6.56 -7.44
CA SER A 158 -7.07 7.19 -8.42
C SER A 158 -7.40 8.67 -8.61
N GLU A 159 -8.69 9.02 -8.71
CA GLU A 159 -9.14 10.39 -8.90
C GLU A 159 -8.94 11.27 -7.65
N LYS A 160 -9.37 10.79 -6.48
CA LYS A 160 -9.40 11.59 -5.26
C LYS A 160 -8.07 11.63 -4.50
N ALA A 161 -7.31 10.53 -4.54
CA ALA A 161 -6.07 10.39 -3.76
C ALA A 161 -4.81 10.37 -4.63
N ASP A 162 -4.94 10.24 -5.95
CA ASP A 162 -3.79 10.04 -6.85
C ASP A 162 -2.95 8.81 -6.43
N VAL A 163 -3.63 7.73 -6.05
CA VAL A 163 -3.06 6.43 -5.69
C VAL A 163 -3.68 5.36 -6.58
N MET A 164 -2.86 4.45 -7.08
CA MET A 164 -3.28 3.32 -7.88
C MET A 164 -3.40 2.08 -6.99
N LEU A 165 -4.51 1.35 -7.10
CA LEU A 165 -4.65 0.03 -6.51
C LEU A 165 -4.22 -0.98 -7.58
N VAL A 166 -2.98 -1.49 -7.49
CA VAL A 166 -2.39 -2.32 -8.56
C VAL A 166 -2.59 -3.83 -8.33
N GLY A 167 -3.21 -4.21 -7.23
CA GLY A 167 -3.55 -5.60 -6.90
C GLY A 167 -4.16 -5.72 -5.51
N TYR A 168 -4.72 -6.88 -5.22
CA TYR A 168 -5.37 -7.17 -3.94
C TYR A 168 -4.79 -8.44 -3.33
N ALA A 169 -4.29 -8.35 -2.10
CA ALA A 169 -3.92 -9.44 -1.22
C ALA A 169 -4.96 -9.59 -0.10
N GLY A 170 -4.67 -10.36 0.91
CA GLY A 170 -5.54 -10.62 2.06
C GLY A 170 -5.90 -12.09 2.17
N GLY A 171 -6.99 -12.38 2.90
CA GLY A 171 -7.52 -13.74 3.09
C GLY A 171 -7.56 -14.19 4.54
N GLY A 172 -6.97 -13.40 5.47
CA GLY A 172 -7.06 -13.69 6.89
C GLY A 172 -8.48 -13.47 7.43
N VAL A 173 -8.95 -14.39 8.23
CA VAL A 173 -10.29 -14.33 8.83
C VAL A 173 -10.24 -13.59 10.15
N ARG A 174 -11.00 -12.49 10.26
CA ARG A 174 -10.98 -11.63 11.44
C ARG A 174 -11.92 -12.16 12.53
N ASN A 175 -11.37 -12.23 13.74
CA ASN A 175 -12.04 -12.68 14.94
C ASN A 175 -11.87 -11.67 16.07
N LEU A 176 -12.67 -11.77 17.14
CA LEU A 176 -12.50 -10.92 18.32
C LEU A 176 -11.34 -11.43 19.19
N ILE A 177 -10.52 -10.50 19.64
CA ILE A 177 -9.47 -10.68 20.64
C ILE A 177 -10.01 -10.09 21.92
N VAL A 178 -10.13 -10.88 22.96
CA VAL A 178 -10.81 -10.46 24.19
C VAL A 178 -10.05 -10.91 25.44
N ASN A 179 -10.19 -10.17 26.53
CA ASN A 179 -9.59 -10.51 27.81
C ASN A 179 -10.45 -11.51 28.64
N ARG A 180 -11.67 -11.83 28.19
CA ARG A 180 -12.58 -12.80 28.75
C ARG A 180 -13.35 -13.52 27.64
N PRO A 181 -13.83 -14.76 27.83
CA PRO A 181 -14.59 -15.44 26.78
C PRO A 181 -15.86 -14.67 26.38
N VAL A 182 -16.03 -14.47 25.05
CA VAL A 182 -17.24 -13.91 24.43
C VAL A 182 -17.78 -14.97 23.47
N ARG A 183 -18.92 -15.59 23.75
CA ARG A 183 -19.44 -16.74 23.03
C ARG A 183 -20.78 -16.51 22.32
N ASN A 184 -21.47 -15.43 22.67
CA ASN A 184 -22.80 -15.14 22.16
C ASN A 184 -23.11 -13.63 22.23
N MET A 185 -24.28 -13.23 21.74
CA MET A 185 -24.73 -11.83 21.76
C MET A 185 -24.81 -11.20 23.13
N ALA A 186 -25.16 -11.99 24.17
CA ALA A 186 -25.25 -11.47 25.53
C ALA A 186 -23.87 -11.06 26.08
N ASP A 187 -22.83 -11.85 25.77
CA ASP A 187 -21.44 -11.53 26.14
C ASP A 187 -20.87 -10.33 25.38
N LEU A 188 -21.36 -10.09 24.17
CA LEU A 188 -20.92 -8.98 23.28
C LEU A 188 -21.52 -7.63 23.73
N LYS A 189 -22.67 -7.66 24.40
CA LYS A 189 -23.40 -6.45 24.79
C LYS A 189 -22.55 -5.53 25.68
N GLY A 190 -22.33 -4.29 25.18
CA GLY A 190 -21.57 -3.26 25.89
C GLY A 190 -20.07 -3.51 25.93
N LEU A 191 -19.55 -4.52 25.21
CA LEU A 191 -18.12 -4.81 25.11
C LEU A 191 -17.38 -3.62 24.51
N ALA A 192 -16.45 -3.05 25.24
CA ALA A 192 -15.61 -1.95 24.75
C ALA A 192 -14.61 -2.51 23.73
N ILE A 193 -14.89 -2.31 22.44
CA ILE A 193 -14.09 -2.85 21.36
C ILE A 193 -13.38 -1.75 20.57
N ARG A 194 -12.11 -1.96 20.29
CA ARG A 194 -11.39 -1.12 19.32
C ARG A 194 -11.81 -1.47 17.90
N VAL A 195 -12.08 -0.43 17.13
CA VAL A 195 -12.30 -0.52 15.68
C VAL A 195 -11.36 0.40 14.90
N MET A 196 -11.22 0.15 13.59
CA MET A 196 -10.53 1.04 12.67
C MET A 196 -11.32 2.33 12.43
N GLY A 197 -10.65 3.36 11.86
CA GLY A 197 -11.21 4.72 11.71
C GLY A 197 -12.31 4.89 10.66
N ALA A 198 -12.80 3.82 10.02
CA ALA A 198 -13.88 3.92 9.04
C ALA A 198 -15.26 3.96 9.74
N PRO A 199 -16.18 4.89 9.34
CA PRO A 199 -17.50 5.03 9.99
C PRO A 199 -18.31 3.73 9.99
N ILE A 200 -18.23 2.93 8.92
CA ILE A 200 -18.96 1.67 8.81
C ILE A 200 -18.59 0.65 9.89
N GLN A 201 -17.30 0.60 10.27
CA GLN A 201 -16.85 -0.28 11.35
C GLN A 201 -17.55 0.06 12.67
N THR A 202 -17.58 1.34 13.01
CA THR A 202 -18.29 1.82 14.22
C THR A 202 -19.76 1.48 14.16
N ARG A 203 -20.45 1.75 13.04
CA ARG A 203 -21.89 1.52 12.87
C ARG A 203 -22.27 0.04 13.04
N ILE A 204 -21.49 -0.88 12.45
CA ILE A 204 -21.77 -2.32 12.55
C ILE A 204 -21.58 -2.80 13.98
N PHE A 205 -20.47 -2.44 14.65
CA PHE A 205 -20.25 -2.88 16.03
C PHE A 205 -21.26 -2.26 17.02
N GLN A 206 -21.78 -1.05 16.75
CA GLN A 206 -22.92 -0.49 17.50
C GLN A 206 -24.21 -1.27 17.26
N ALA A 207 -24.50 -1.65 16.02
CA ALA A 207 -25.70 -2.41 15.68
C ALA A 207 -25.75 -3.80 16.33
N VAL A 208 -24.58 -4.41 16.57
CA VAL A 208 -24.45 -5.67 17.31
C VAL A 208 -24.30 -5.46 18.83
N HIS A 209 -24.64 -4.27 19.32
CA HIS A 209 -24.68 -3.88 20.73
C HIS A 209 -23.33 -3.82 21.44
N ALA A 210 -22.21 -3.84 20.75
CA ALA A 210 -20.91 -3.52 21.34
C ALA A 210 -20.73 -2.00 21.51
N SER A 211 -19.68 -1.60 22.22
CA SER A 211 -19.27 -0.19 22.43
C SER A 211 -17.97 0.10 21.69
N PRO A 212 -18.04 0.41 20.38
CA PRO A 212 -16.83 0.61 19.57
C PRO A 212 -16.14 1.93 19.89
N THR A 213 -14.80 1.90 19.90
CA THR A 213 -13.92 3.05 20.08
C THR A 213 -12.82 3.03 19.02
N VAL A 214 -12.58 4.15 18.35
CA VAL A 214 -11.50 4.27 17.37
C VAL A 214 -10.20 4.57 18.10
N ILE A 215 -9.24 3.64 18.02
CA ILE A 215 -7.90 3.76 18.60
C ILE A 215 -6.88 3.36 17.54
N ALA A 216 -5.70 4.00 17.53
CA ALA A 216 -4.60 3.65 16.63
C ALA A 216 -4.13 2.20 16.86
N TYR A 217 -3.72 1.52 15.79
CA TYR A 217 -3.35 0.10 15.85
C TYR A 217 -2.24 -0.18 16.87
N GLY A 218 -1.22 0.69 16.93
CA GLY A 218 -0.12 0.57 17.90
C GLY A 218 -0.53 0.73 19.36
N GLU A 219 -1.75 1.27 19.64
CA GLU A 219 -2.26 1.47 21.00
C GLU A 219 -3.15 0.31 21.49
N VAL A 220 -3.46 -0.65 20.63
CA VAL A 220 -4.39 -1.75 20.95
C VAL A 220 -3.89 -2.61 22.11
N TYR A 221 -2.61 -3.01 22.08
CA TYR A 221 -2.00 -3.80 23.15
C TYR A 221 -2.15 -3.10 24.51
N ASN A 222 -1.72 -1.86 24.60
CA ASN A 222 -1.84 -1.06 25.84
C ASN A 222 -3.29 -0.81 26.21
N GLY A 223 -4.18 -0.61 25.24
CA GLY A 223 -5.60 -0.38 25.47
C GLY A 223 -6.27 -1.57 26.14
N ILE A 224 -5.99 -2.81 25.72
CA ILE A 224 -6.50 -4.04 26.35
C ILE A 224 -5.81 -4.24 27.70
N GLN A 225 -4.49 -4.07 27.78
CA GLN A 225 -3.71 -4.28 29.00
C GLN A 225 -4.18 -3.36 30.15
N THR A 226 -4.54 -2.13 29.85
CA THR A 226 -4.98 -1.14 30.85
C THR A 226 -6.48 -1.13 31.06
N GLY A 227 -7.26 -1.89 30.28
CA GLY A 227 -8.72 -1.94 30.39
C GLY A 227 -9.44 -0.71 29.81
N VAL A 228 -8.77 0.09 28.98
CA VAL A 228 -9.41 1.17 28.20
C VAL A 228 -10.37 0.58 27.17
N ILE A 229 -10.02 -0.58 26.62
CA ILE A 229 -10.87 -1.44 25.81
C ILE A 229 -10.82 -2.87 26.35
N ASP A 230 -11.90 -3.63 26.15
CA ASP A 230 -11.98 -5.05 26.52
C ASP A 230 -11.56 -5.96 25.37
N ALA A 231 -11.64 -5.43 24.14
CA ALA A 231 -11.54 -6.20 22.92
C ALA A 231 -10.92 -5.41 21.77
N ALA A 232 -10.38 -6.17 20.81
CA ALA A 232 -10.06 -5.74 19.45
C ALA A 232 -10.48 -6.85 18.49
N GLU A 233 -10.24 -6.66 17.20
CA GLU A 233 -10.50 -7.67 16.17
C GLU A 233 -9.34 -7.73 15.18
N ASN A 234 -8.94 -8.93 14.78
CA ASN A 234 -7.87 -9.12 13.80
C ASN A 234 -7.84 -10.56 13.25
N GLU A 235 -7.07 -10.74 12.18
CA GLU A 235 -6.63 -12.03 11.66
C GLU A 235 -5.47 -12.62 12.47
N ALA A 236 -5.22 -13.92 12.32
CA ALA A 236 -4.26 -14.66 13.16
C ALA A 236 -2.81 -14.13 13.07
N ALA A 237 -2.34 -13.73 11.89
CA ALA A 237 -0.99 -13.19 11.70
C ALA A 237 -0.78 -11.88 12.48
N GLY A 238 -1.77 -10.98 12.45
CA GLY A 238 -1.74 -9.74 13.23
C GLY A 238 -1.78 -9.99 14.73
N ILE A 239 -2.62 -10.94 15.20
CA ILE A 239 -2.67 -11.36 16.62
C ILE A 239 -1.29 -11.84 17.07
N GLN A 240 -0.63 -12.65 16.26
CA GLN A 240 0.69 -13.22 16.56
C GLN A 240 1.77 -12.14 16.62
N GLN A 241 1.91 -11.31 15.57
CA GLN A 241 2.99 -10.33 15.46
C GLN A 241 2.87 -9.18 16.48
N MET A 242 1.65 -8.72 16.72
CA MET A 242 1.40 -7.67 17.71
C MET A 242 1.30 -8.19 19.14
N LYS A 243 1.45 -9.51 19.32
CA LYS A 243 1.37 -10.20 20.61
C LYS A 243 0.09 -9.91 21.39
N PHE A 244 -1.00 -9.68 20.67
CA PHE A 244 -2.29 -9.37 21.32
C PHE A 244 -2.76 -10.51 22.23
N TYR A 245 -2.34 -11.74 21.98
CA TYR A 245 -2.61 -12.89 22.84
C TYR A 245 -2.08 -12.75 24.28
N GLU A 246 -1.06 -11.91 24.52
CA GLU A 246 -0.52 -11.69 25.88
C GLU A 246 -1.49 -10.88 26.75
N VAL A 247 -2.34 -10.03 26.15
CA VAL A 247 -3.29 -9.15 26.85
C VAL A 247 -4.75 -9.52 26.60
N GLY A 248 -5.02 -10.28 25.54
CA GLY A 248 -6.34 -10.79 25.14
C GLY A 248 -6.21 -12.25 24.68
N PRO A 249 -6.00 -13.23 25.59
CA PRO A 249 -5.73 -14.62 25.20
C PRO A 249 -6.99 -15.40 24.78
N GLU A 250 -8.17 -14.80 24.85
CA GLU A 250 -9.41 -15.44 24.44
C GLU A 250 -9.81 -14.95 23.06
N ILE A 251 -9.92 -15.85 22.10
CA ILE A 251 -10.30 -15.53 20.73
C ILE A 251 -11.72 -16.03 20.48
N SER A 252 -12.63 -15.10 20.23
CA SER A 252 -14.00 -15.42 19.87
C SER A 252 -14.11 -15.54 18.35
N LEU A 253 -14.45 -16.72 17.85
CA LEU A 253 -14.48 -17.06 16.43
C LEU A 253 -15.75 -16.50 15.77
N THR A 254 -15.86 -15.18 15.73
CA THR A 254 -16.96 -14.47 15.06
C THR A 254 -16.89 -14.56 13.55
N ARG A 255 -15.70 -14.73 12.98
CA ARG A 255 -15.43 -14.80 11.52
C ARG A 255 -16.23 -13.74 10.76
N HIS A 256 -16.16 -12.51 11.28
CA HIS A 256 -17.03 -11.41 10.84
C HIS A 256 -16.50 -10.71 9.58
N ALA A 257 -15.22 -10.85 9.25
CA ALA A 257 -14.65 -10.29 8.03
C ALA A 257 -13.53 -11.17 7.47
N ILE A 258 -13.29 -11.06 6.18
CA ILE A 258 -12.12 -11.58 5.48
C ILE A 258 -11.31 -10.37 5.03
N THR A 259 -10.03 -10.35 5.33
CA THR A 259 -9.17 -9.20 5.04
C THR A 259 -9.05 -8.94 3.54
N VAL A 260 -9.17 -7.67 3.15
CA VAL A 260 -8.81 -7.17 1.82
C VAL A 260 -7.61 -6.24 1.97
N ARG A 261 -6.56 -6.48 1.19
CA ARG A 261 -5.28 -5.79 1.32
C ARG A 261 -4.82 -5.25 -0.03
N PRO A 262 -5.34 -4.06 -0.44
CA PRO A 262 -4.88 -3.41 -1.66
C PRO A 262 -3.39 -3.12 -1.62
N LEU A 263 -2.69 -3.53 -2.67
CA LEU A 263 -1.34 -3.07 -2.99
C LEU A 263 -1.47 -1.73 -3.69
N CYS A 264 -1.07 -0.68 -3.00
CA CYS A 264 -1.18 0.71 -3.40
C CYS A 264 0.13 1.20 -4.00
N PHE A 265 0.06 1.98 -5.07
CA PHE A 265 1.21 2.64 -5.70
C PHE A 265 0.93 4.13 -5.88
N SER A 266 1.90 5.01 -5.59
CA SER A 266 1.77 6.46 -5.78
C SER A 266 1.56 6.82 -7.26
N GLY A 267 0.45 7.46 -7.60
CA GLY A 267 0.17 7.93 -8.96
C GLY A 267 1.16 8.99 -9.42
N LYS A 268 1.64 9.84 -8.50
CA LYS A 268 2.68 10.84 -8.80
C LYS A 268 3.99 10.18 -9.24
N THR A 269 4.48 9.22 -8.47
CA THR A 269 5.68 8.46 -8.85
C THR A 269 5.43 7.71 -10.16
N PHE A 270 4.32 6.98 -10.27
CA PHE A 270 3.99 6.16 -11.44
C PHE A 270 4.10 6.94 -12.75
N ARG A 271 3.53 8.14 -12.83
CA ARG A 271 3.58 8.97 -14.05
C ARG A 271 4.97 9.45 -14.44
N THR A 272 5.93 9.44 -13.54
CA THR A 272 7.33 9.80 -13.85
C THR A 272 8.16 8.64 -14.40
N LEU A 273 7.66 7.41 -14.25
CA LEU A 273 8.37 6.20 -14.63
C LEU A 273 8.28 5.95 -16.15
N PRO A 274 9.26 5.26 -16.74
CA PRO A 274 9.17 4.79 -18.13
C PRO A 274 7.96 3.86 -18.36
N ALA A 275 7.36 3.90 -19.55
CA ALA A 275 6.15 3.15 -19.86
C ALA A 275 6.30 1.63 -19.67
N ASP A 276 7.47 1.06 -19.95
CA ASP A 276 7.76 -0.36 -19.72
C ASP A 276 7.85 -0.71 -18.24
N LEU A 277 8.34 0.20 -17.38
CA LEU A 277 8.31 0.03 -15.92
C LEU A 277 6.89 0.17 -15.38
N GLN A 278 6.09 1.12 -15.90
CA GLN A 278 4.68 1.25 -15.55
C GLN A 278 3.92 -0.06 -15.84
N ALA A 279 4.10 -0.63 -17.03
CA ALA A 279 3.49 -1.91 -17.40
C ALA A 279 3.95 -3.07 -16.49
N ALA A 280 5.23 -3.10 -16.12
CA ALA A 280 5.79 -4.09 -15.20
C ALA A 280 5.16 -3.98 -13.81
N ILE A 281 4.96 -2.77 -13.28
CA ILE A 281 4.34 -2.50 -11.97
C ILE A 281 2.88 -3.00 -11.94
N VAL A 282 2.08 -2.65 -12.95
CA VAL A 282 0.67 -3.07 -13.00
C VAL A 282 0.56 -4.59 -13.07
N ARG A 283 1.32 -5.22 -13.94
CA ARG A 283 1.33 -6.69 -14.05
C ARG A 283 1.81 -7.36 -12.77
N ALA A 284 2.90 -6.88 -12.19
CA ALA A 284 3.46 -7.42 -10.95
C ALA A 284 2.48 -7.25 -9.78
N GLY A 285 1.75 -6.14 -9.72
CA GLY A 285 0.75 -5.89 -8.69
C GLY A 285 -0.36 -6.93 -8.67
N VAL A 286 -0.93 -7.25 -9.83
CA VAL A 286 -1.97 -8.29 -9.96
C VAL A 286 -1.45 -9.65 -9.49
N GLU A 287 -0.26 -10.06 -9.96
CA GLU A 287 0.31 -11.38 -9.62
C GLU A 287 0.78 -11.46 -8.16
N ALA A 288 1.37 -10.39 -7.63
CA ALA A 288 1.74 -10.32 -6.21
C ALA A 288 0.50 -10.32 -5.31
N GLY A 289 -0.58 -9.64 -5.71
CA GLY A 289 -1.85 -9.68 -5.00
C GLY A 289 -2.40 -11.11 -4.93
N ALA A 290 -2.45 -11.84 -6.05
CA ALA A 290 -2.87 -13.23 -6.08
C ALA A 290 -1.98 -14.14 -5.21
N TYR A 291 -0.67 -13.93 -5.21
CA TYR A 291 0.26 -14.62 -4.31
C TYR A 291 -0.09 -14.31 -2.83
N GLY A 292 -0.32 -13.04 -2.49
CA GLY A 292 -0.68 -12.62 -1.12
C GLY A 292 -1.98 -13.24 -0.64
N ARG A 293 -3.02 -13.27 -1.51
CA ARG A 293 -4.30 -13.93 -1.22
C ARG A 293 -4.11 -15.41 -0.87
N LYS A 294 -3.31 -16.11 -1.68
CA LYS A 294 -3.04 -17.51 -1.47
C LYS A 294 -2.34 -17.79 -0.14
N ILE A 295 -1.23 -17.08 0.15
CA ILE A 295 -0.44 -17.38 1.35
C ILE A 295 -1.20 -17.02 2.63
N GLU A 296 -1.92 -15.90 2.66
CA GLU A 296 -2.61 -15.47 3.87
C GLU A 296 -3.82 -16.38 4.16
N SER A 297 -4.65 -16.72 3.16
CA SER A 297 -5.79 -17.62 3.35
C SER A 297 -5.40 -19.03 3.74
N GLU A 298 -4.29 -19.57 3.20
CA GLU A 298 -3.78 -20.91 3.54
C GLU A 298 -3.15 -20.96 4.95
N GLU A 299 -2.53 -19.86 5.40
CA GLU A 299 -1.77 -19.82 6.65
C GLU A 299 -2.60 -19.39 7.87
N ASP A 300 -3.64 -18.57 7.70
CA ASP A 300 -4.38 -17.97 8.81
C ASP A 300 -4.90 -18.96 9.85
N ALA A 301 -5.65 -19.97 9.43
CA ALA A 301 -6.17 -20.99 10.33
C ALA A 301 -5.05 -21.82 10.99
N SER A 302 -3.94 -22.06 10.28
CA SER A 302 -2.80 -22.82 10.79
C SER A 302 -2.02 -22.04 11.86
N ILE A 303 -1.90 -20.72 11.69
CA ILE A 303 -1.28 -19.82 12.69
C ILE A 303 -2.11 -19.85 13.97
N LEU A 304 -3.43 -19.64 13.85
CA LEU A 304 -4.33 -19.64 15.02
C LEU A 304 -4.29 -20.98 15.77
N SER A 305 -4.39 -22.10 15.07
CA SER A 305 -4.34 -23.43 15.64
C SER A 305 -3.00 -23.74 16.32
N ARG A 306 -1.88 -23.27 15.76
CA ARG A 306 -0.56 -23.42 16.37
C ARG A 306 -0.45 -22.63 17.67
N MET A 307 -0.90 -21.35 17.68
CA MET A 307 -0.89 -20.52 18.88
C MET A 307 -1.72 -21.14 20.00
N GLU A 308 -2.87 -21.75 19.67
CA GLU A 308 -3.70 -22.48 20.63
C GLU A 308 -2.99 -23.75 21.14
N SER A 309 -2.35 -24.53 20.26
CA SER A 309 -1.57 -25.73 20.63
C SER A 309 -0.39 -25.40 21.55
N ASP A 310 0.24 -24.24 21.31
CA ASP A 310 1.35 -23.74 22.12
C ASP A 310 0.89 -23.13 23.45
N GLY A 311 -0.41 -23.10 23.70
CA GLY A 311 -1.02 -22.57 24.94
C GLY A 311 -0.95 -21.05 25.07
N LEU A 312 -0.73 -20.33 23.97
CA LEU A 312 -0.63 -18.85 23.95
C LEU A 312 -2.01 -18.20 24.02
N LEU A 313 -3.05 -18.86 23.48
CA LEU A 313 -4.42 -18.36 23.45
C LEU A 313 -5.42 -19.52 23.53
N ARG A 314 -6.70 -19.21 23.64
CA ARG A 314 -7.82 -20.17 23.59
C ARG A 314 -8.86 -19.66 22.59
N THR A 315 -9.37 -20.55 21.76
CA THR A 315 -10.45 -20.24 20.82
C THR A 315 -11.83 -20.60 21.40
N HIS A 316 -12.83 -19.82 21.07
CA HIS A 316 -14.22 -20.02 21.46
C HIS A 316 -15.14 -19.83 20.27
N GLU A 317 -15.96 -20.82 19.96
CA GLU A 317 -17.02 -20.67 18.96
C GLU A 317 -18.01 -19.59 19.43
N PHE A 318 -18.38 -18.71 18.48
CA PHE A 318 -19.42 -17.71 18.69
C PHE A 318 -20.75 -18.27 18.15
N THR A 319 -21.68 -18.58 19.05
CA THR A 319 -22.90 -19.34 18.73
C THR A 319 -23.95 -18.55 17.94
N ASP A 320 -23.97 -17.23 18.10
CA ASP A 320 -25.01 -16.37 17.54
C ASP A 320 -24.55 -15.61 16.28
N ARG A 321 -23.68 -16.24 15.47
CA ARG A 321 -23.10 -15.59 14.25
C ARG A 321 -24.18 -15.15 13.26
N ASP A 322 -25.25 -15.93 13.10
CA ASP A 322 -26.36 -15.57 12.22
C ASP A 322 -27.09 -14.31 12.69
N GLU A 323 -27.16 -14.10 14.01
CA GLU A 323 -27.73 -12.87 14.58
C GLU A 323 -26.82 -11.66 14.34
N LEU A 324 -25.48 -11.83 14.44
CA LEU A 324 -24.54 -10.77 14.05
C LEU A 324 -24.77 -10.35 12.58
N MET A 325 -24.86 -11.33 11.66
CA MET A 325 -25.10 -11.07 10.24
C MET A 325 -26.44 -10.35 10.03
N ARG A 326 -27.49 -10.81 10.67
CA ARG A 326 -28.85 -10.24 10.58
C ARG A 326 -28.88 -8.77 11.04
N LEU A 327 -28.15 -8.43 12.10
CA LEU A 327 -28.08 -7.05 12.61
C LEU A 327 -27.17 -6.16 11.75
N ALA A 328 -26.13 -6.72 11.15
CA ALA A 328 -25.21 -5.99 10.27
C ALA A 328 -25.84 -5.64 8.90
N GLU A 329 -26.70 -6.51 8.36
CA GLU A 329 -27.24 -6.37 7.00
C GLU A 329 -27.92 -5.02 6.73
N PRO A 330 -28.88 -4.52 7.55
CA PRO A 330 -29.50 -3.22 7.29
C PRO A 330 -28.51 -2.05 7.40
N VAL A 331 -27.43 -2.20 8.20
CA VAL A 331 -26.39 -1.18 8.35
C VAL A 331 -25.52 -1.11 7.09
N LYS A 332 -25.15 -2.26 6.51
CA LYS A 332 -24.40 -2.32 5.25
C LYS A 332 -25.19 -1.66 4.11
N ALA A 333 -26.47 -2.04 3.95
CA ALA A 333 -27.34 -1.48 2.92
C ALA A 333 -27.54 0.05 3.09
N ALA A 334 -27.80 0.51 4.33
CA ALA A 334 -27.95 1.93 4.62
C ALA A 334 -26.66 2.71 4.34
N TYR A 335 -25.51 2.15 4.68
CA TYR A 335 -24.21 2.77 4.41
C TYR A 335 -23.95 2.85 2.90
N ALA A 336 -24.14 1.77 2.16
CA ALA A 336 -23.96 1.76 0.71
C ALA A 336 -24.86 2.79 0.00
N ALA A 337 -26.13 2.91 0.43
CA ALA A 337 -27.05 3.92 -0.09
C ALA A 337 -26.60 5.36 0.23
N GLU A 338 -26.14 5.60 1.46
CA GLU A 338 -25.66 6.93 1.91
C GLU A 338 -24.47 7.44 1.09
N ILE A 339 -23.52 6.54 0.79
CA ILE A 339 -22.29 6.89 0.05
C ILE A 339 -22.47 6.74 -1.48
N GLY A 340 -23.66 6.40 -1.98
CA GLY A 340 -23.95 6.21 -3.40
C GLY A 340 -23.30 4.97 -4.02
N ALA A 341 -22.98 3.95 -3.21
CA ALA A 341 -22.30 2.72 -3.64
C ALA A 341 -23.22 1.47 -3.61
N GLN A 342 -24.56 1.66 -3.72
CA GLN A 342 -25.50 0.53 -3.71
C GLN A 342 -25.26 -0.42 -4.88
N ASP A 343 -25.01 0.09 -6.09
CA ASP A 343 -24.73 -0.73 -7.27
C ASP A 343 -23.48 -1.58 -7.10
N LEU A 344 -22.46 -1.06 -6.40
CA LEU A 344 -21.25 -1.82 -6.09
C LEU A 344 -21.54 -2.94 -5.09
N LEU A 345 -22.30 -2.65 -4.02
CA LEU A 345 -22.69 -3.66 -3.04
C LEU A 345 -23.54 -4.76 -3.69
N ASP A 346 -24.48 -4.39 -4.56
CA ASP A 346 -25.33 -5.33 -5.30
C ASP A 346 -24.49 -6.17 -6.27
N SER A 347 -23.50 -5.57 -6.93
CA SER A 347 -22.56 -6.28 -7.80
C SER A 347 -21.75 -7.31 -7.01
N ILE A 348 -21.19 -6.94 -5.86
CA ILE A 348 -20.49 -7.86 -4.96
C ILE A 348 -21.42 -9.02 -4.56
N ASN A 349 -22.63 -8.71 -4.09
CA ASN A 349 -23.59 -9.73 -3.63
C ASN A 349 -24.05 -10.69 -4.74
N SER A 350 -24.05 -10.25 -6.00
CA SER A 350 -24.48 -11.06 -7.16
C SER A 350 -23.48 -12.12 -7.61
N ILE A 351 -22.21 -11.99 -7.23
CA ILE A 351 -21.16 -12.97 -7.57
C ILE A 351 -21.44 -14.28 -6.83
N GLN A 352 -21.41 -15.40 -7.59
CA GLN A 352 -21.69 -16.74 -7.08
C GLN A 352 -20.43 -17.47 -6.63
#